data_e90690a3f17687647d2779ac18712b6a
#
_entry.id   e90690a3f17687647d2779ac18712b6a
#
_cell.length_a   1.000
_cell.length_b   1.000
_cell.length_c   1.000
_cell.angle_alpha   90.00
_cell.angle_beta   90.00
_cell.angle_gamma   90.00
#
_symmetry.space_group_name_H-M   'P 1'
#
loop_
_entity.id
_entity.type
_entity.pdbx_description
1 polymer ?
#
loop_
_entity_poly.entity_id
_entity_poly.type
_entity_poly.pdbx_seq_one_letter_code
_entity_poly.pdbx_strand_id
1 'polypeptide(L)'
;MAFSALHEHLDGGLRAKTIIDIATSKNIDLPLDDEKDLENWFYENISTEKNQVFKKFEMTISVMQDTDAIHRVAYEAIEDLVLDGVLYGELRYAPLQHLKEKLSPQQVVDAVSHGVRDGEKDFGGEFHTILCAMRQHQNSTEVAKLAIDNFNNKVIGFDLAGPEYNFPPSLHKDACNLISESDIGLTIHAGEAADLSYIEDAVFNCQAQRIGHGWQIIEGCEFKDGQYIPNSKIAQHVLDYEIPLEICISSNVKSGASSVSIDNHPAIKLLKSGFKVTLNSDNRLMAKTKISEEFKKAENYLGLDGDLHSQLVKNAIDARFTNLK
;
A
#
# COMPACT_ATOMS: atom_id res chain seq x y z
N MET A 1 -17.93 -3.40 -12.34
CA MET A 1 -17.62 -4.30 -11.20
C MET A 1 -17.14 -3.47 -10.05
N ALA A 2 -17.37 -3.91 -8.82
CA ALA A 2 -16.84 -3.23 -7.64
C ALA A 2 -15.43 -3.72 -7.35
N PHE A 3 -14.51 -2.80 -7.09
CA PHE A 3 -13.13 -3.12 -6.72
C PHE A 3 -12.94 -3.19 -5.21
N SER A 4 -11.88 -3.89 -4.78
CA SER A 4 -11.32 -3.82 -3.44
C SER A 4 -9.89 -3.30 -3.52
N ALA A 5 -9.56 -2.27 -2.75
CA ALA A 5 -8.23 -1.69 -2.65
C ALA A 5 -7.58 -2.16 -1.33
N LEU A 6 -6.62 -3.06 -1.40
CA LEU A 6 -5.95 -3.63 -0.23
C LEU A 6 -4.59 -3.00 0.07
N HIS A 7 -4.03 -2.25 -0.89
CA HIS A 7 -2.75 -1.57 -0.78
C HIS A 7 -2.86 -0.15 -1.36
N GLU A 8 -3.25 0.77 -0.50
CA GLU A 8 -3.50 2.17 -0.83
C GLU A 8 -2.93 3.07 0.27
N HIS A 9 -1.88 3.84 -0.04
CA HIS A 9 -1.30 4.78 0.91
C HIS A 9 -2.11 6.08 0.99
N LEU A 10 -2.64 6.38 2.17
CA LEU A 10 -3.35 7.61 2.44
C LEU A 10 -2.43 8.82 2.27
N ASP A 11 -1.21 8.74 2.83
CA ASP A 11 -0.18 9.77 2.78
C ASP A 11 0.56 9.86 1.42
N GLY A 12 0.29 8.93 0.50
CA GLY A 12 0.77 8.93 -0.88
C GLY A 12 -0.31 9.20 -1.94
N GLY A 13 -1.56 9.42 -1.51
CA GLY A 13 -2.73 9.51 -2.40
C GLY A 13 -3.48 10.85 -2.38
N LEU A 14 -2.88 11.92 -1.82
CA LEU A 14 -3.52 13.24 -1.72
C LEU A 14 -3.81 13.87 -3.09
N ARG A 15 -4.85 14.70 -3.13
CA ARG A 15 -5.08 15.58 -4.28
C ARG A 15 -4.05 16.73 -4.25
N ALA A 16 -3.47 17.08 -5.40
CA ALA A 16 -2.54 18.22 -5.49
C ALA A 16 -3.20 19.53 -5.04
N LYS A 17 -4.48 19.72 -5.39
CA LYS A 17 -5.27 20.88 -4.92
C LYS A 17 -5.34 20.95 -3.39
N THR A 18 -5.56 19.84 -2.71
CA THR A 18 -5.62 19.78 -1.25
C THR A 18 -4.28 20.13 -0.61
N ILE A 19 -3.18 19.65 -1.20
CA ILE A 19 -1.83 20.02 -0.78
C ILE A 19 -1.64 21.54 -0.89
N ILE A 20 -2.01 22.16 -2.04
CA ILE A 20 -1.90 23.61 -2.25
C ILE A 20 -2.77 24.39 -1.25
N ASP A 21 -4.03 23.98 -1.05
CA ASP A 21 -4.96 24.65 -0.15
C ASP A 21 -4.42 24.67 1.29
N ILE A 22 -3.96 23.51 1.80
CA ILE A 22 -3.44 23.38 3.16
C ILE A 22 -2.12 24.13 3.30
N ALA A 23 -1.20 23.96 2.35
CA ALA A 23 0.09 24.62 2.37
C ALA A 23 -0.05 26.14 2.37
N THR A 24 -0.94 26.69 1.54
CA THR A 24 -1.25 28.12 1.50
C THR A 24 -1.79 28.62 2.85
N SER A 25 -2.73 27.89 3.46
CA SER A 25 -3.33 28.28 4.75
C SER A 25 -2.34 28.25 5.91
N LYS A 26 -1.28 27.42 5.81
CA LYS A 26 -0.28 27.19 6.86
C LYS A 26 1.08 27.81 6.57
N ASN A 27 1.23 28.51 5.44
CA ASN A 27 2.49 29.08 4.97
C ASN A 27 3.60 28.00 4.86
N ILE A 28 3.26 26.84 4.29
CA ILE A 28 4.23 25.77 3.97
C ILE A 28 4.70 26.00 2.54
N ASP A 29 6.01 26.04 2.34
CA ASP A 29 6.60 26.21 1.02
C ASP A 29 6.38 24.97 0.15
N LEU A 30 5.84 25.16 -1.05
CA LEU A 30 5.66 24.14 -2.08
C LEU A 30 6.68 24.35 -3.23
N PRO A 31 7.08 23.28 -3.90
CA PRO A 31 7.95 23.42 -5.07
C PRO A 31 7.24 24.11 -6.24
N LEU A 32 5.92 23.99 -6.33
CA LEU A 32 5.05 24.53 -7.38
C LEU A 32 3.67 24.83 -6.78
N ASP A 33 3.00 25.85 -7.28
CA ASP A 33 1.69 26.36 -6.80
C ASP A 33 0.53 26.13 -7.80
N ASP A 34 0.85 25.67 -9.03
CA ASP A 34 -0.15 25.21 -9.99
C ASP A 34 -0.46 23.71 -9.74
N GLU A 35 -1.75 23.36 -9.77
CA GLU A 35 -2.22 22.01 -9.46
C GLU A 35 -1.64 20.96 -10.42
N LYS A 36 -1.67 21.23 -11.72
CA LYS A 36 -1.18 20.31 -12.74
C LYS A 36 0.34 20.18 -12.73
N ASP A 37 1.03 21.27 -12.49
CA ASP A 37 2.48 21.26 -12.39
C ASP A 37 2.94 20.56 -11.14
N LEU A 38 2.23 20.70 -10.01
CA LEU A 38 2.49 19.97 -8.78
C LEU A 38 2.22 18.46 -8.93
N GLU A 39 1.11 18.05 -9.59
CA GLU A 39 0.87 16.64 -9.94
C GLU A 39 2.01 16.05 -10.78
N ASN A 40 2.47 16.78 -11.79
CA ASN A 40 3.58 16.35 -12.62
C ASN A 40 4.89 16.25 -11.81
N TRP A 41 5.13 17.19 -10.90
CA TRP A 41 6.29 17.14 -10.01
C TRP A 41 6.26 15.89 -9.12
N PHE A 42 5.11 15.50 -8.59
CA PHE A 42 4.97 14.25 -7.84
C PHE A 42 5.20 13.01 -8.71
N TYR A 43 4.75 13.04 -9.95
CA TYR A 43 4.89 11.94 -10.89
C TYR A 43 6.30 11.85 -11.51
N GLU A 44 6.92 12.96 -11.86
CA GLU A 44 8.21 13.01 -12.55
C GLU A 44 9.38 12.72 -11.60
N ASN A 45 10.53 12.26 -12.15
CA ASN A 45 11.83 12.12 -11.47
C ASN A 45 11.90 11.13 -10.28
N ILE A 46 11.00 10.16 -10.16
CA ILE A 46 11.13 9.10 -9.14
C ILE A 46 12.21 8.08 -9.53
N SER A 47 12.44 7.89 -10.83
CA SER A 47 13.24 6.78 -11.37
C SER A 47 14.78 6.94 -11.30
N THR A 48 15.31 8.13 -11.03
CA THR A 48 16.76 8.39 -11.17
C THR A 48 17.55 8.51 -9.87
N GLU A 49 16.88 8.75 -8.74
CA GLU A 49 17.54 8.83 -7.43
C GLU A 49 16.67 8.12 -6.37
N LYS A 50 17.20 7.06 -5.77
CA LYS A 50 16.52 6.24 -4.73
C LYS A 50 15.94 7.04 -3.55
N ASN A 51 16.38 8.28 -3.32
CA ASN A 51 15.94 9.13 -2.22
C ASN A 51 14.82 10.14 -2.62
N GLN A 52 14.45 10.24 -3.89
CA GLN A 52 13.45 11.24 -4.30
C GLN A 52 12.02 10.87 -3.92
N VAL A 53 11.69 9.58 -3.87
CA VAL A 53 10.37 9.12 -3.39
C VAL A 53 10.13 9.62 -1.96
N PHE A 54 11.12 9.50 -1.08
CA PHE A 54 11.00 9.93 0.31
C PHE A 54 10.82 11.45 0.45
N LYS A 55 11.49 12.27 -0.38
CA LYS A 55 11.26 13.73 -0.40
C LYS A 55 9.84 14.11 -0.79
N LYS A 56 9.20 13.34 -1.67
CA LYS A 56 7.81 13.56 -2.07
C LYS A 56 6.86 13.19 -0.94
N PHE A 57 7.13 12.09 -0.23
CA PHE A 57 6.39 11.77 1.00
C PHE A 57 6.60 12.83 2.09
N GLU A 58 7.81 13.39 2.26
CA GLU A 58 8.04 14.51 3.19
C GLU A 58 7.10 15.69 2.89
N MET A 59 6.83 15.97 1.61
CA MET A 59 5.92 17.03 1.19
C MET A 59 4.46 16.70 1.54
N THR A 60 3.95 15.52 1.18
CA THR A 60 2.57 15.13 1.51
C THR A 60 2.35 15.06 3.03
N ILE A 61 3.31 14.49 3.75
CA ILE A 61 3.29 14.42 5.21
C ILE A 61 3.33 15.82 5.85
N SER A 62 4.04 16.80 5.25
CA SER A 62 4.17 18.15 5.82
C SER A 62 2.84 18.88 5.92
N VAL A 63 1.89 18.60 5.05
CA VAL A 63 0.54 19.19 5.07
C VAL A 63 -0.46 18.41 5.93
N MET A 64 -0.09 17.22 6.42
CA MET A 64 -0.93 16.35 7.26
C MET A 64 -0.47 16.39 8.73
N GLN A 65 -0.36 17.57 9.35
CA GLN A 65 0.20 17.71 10.69
C GLN A 65 -0.81 18.18 11.76
N ASP A 66 -2.08 18.40 11.40
CA ASP A 66 -3.18 18.69 12.33
C ASP A 66 -4.41 17.85 11.99
N THR A 67 -5.34 17.79 12.92
CA THR A 67 -6.53 16.93 12.83
C THR A 67 -7.44 17.28 11.67
N ASP A 68 -7.60 18.56 11.33
CA ASP A 68 -8.51 19.00 10.27
C ASP A 68 -7.95 18.62 8.89
N ALA A 69 -6.63 18.83 8.69
CA ALA A 69 -5.94 18.42 7.46
C ALA A 69 -5.96 16.91 7.28
N ILE A 70 -5.67 16.13 8.34
CA ILE A 70 -5.68 14.67 8.32
C ILE A 70 -7.09 14.14 8.02
N HIS A 71 -8.11 14.68 8.70
CA HIS A 71 -9.52 14.34 8.45
C HIS A 71 -9.90 14.61 7.00
N ARG A 72 -9.59 15.81 6.47
CA ARG A 72 -9.87 16.20 5.09
C ARG A 72 -9.25 15.22 4.09
N VAL A 73 -7.97 14.89 4.27
CA VAL A 73 -7.27 13.94 3.38
C VAL A 73 -7.91 12.56 3.41
N ALA A 74 -8.29 12.06 4.60
CA ALA A 74 -8.97 10.77 4.73
C ALA A 74 -10.36 10.79 4.08
N TYR A 75 -11.14 11.84 4.29
CA TYR A 75 -12.46 12.03 3.69
C TYR A 75 -12.40 12.06 2.15
N GLU A 76 -11.49 12.87 1.58
CA GLU A 76 -11.28 12.99 0.14
C GLU A 76 -10.76 11.69 -0.47
N ALA A 77 -9.97 10.91 0.27
CA ALA A 77 -9.49 9.60 -0.20
C ALA A 77 -10.66 8.62 -0.41
N ILE A 78 -11.66 8.63 0.49
CA ILE A 78 -12.86 7.79 0.33
C ILE A 78 -13.67 8.24 -0.90
N GLU A 79 -13.88 9.56 -1.08
CA GLU A 79 -14.55 10.09 -2.27
C GLU A 79 -13.88 9.61 -3.56
N ASP A 80 -12.56 9.77 -3.67
CA ASP A 80 -11.78 9.39 -4.86
C ASP A 80 -11.88 7.89 -5.15
N LEU A 81 -11.78 7.06 -4.11
CA LEU A 81 -11.86 5.60 -4.24
C LEU A 81 -13.26 5.16 -4.67
N VAL A 82 -14.32 5.71 -4.07
CA VAL A 82 -15.70 5.38 -4.47
C VAL A 82 -15.98 5.84 -5.90
N LEU A 83 -15.55 7.03 -6.29
CA LEU A 83 -15.67 7.53 -7.67
C LEU A 83 -14.90 6.66 -8.68
N ASP A 84 -13.85 5.98 -8.27
CA ASP A 84 -13.11 5.00 -9.08
C ASP A 84 -13.75 3.59 -9.07
N GLY A 85 -14.87 3.39 -8.35
CA GLY A 85 -15.58 2.11 -8.27
C GLY A 85 -15.08 1.17 -7.18
N VAL A 86 -14.30 1.66 -6.22
CA VAL A 86 -13.87 0.89 -5.04
C VAL A 86 -14.98 0.93 -3.99
N LEU A 87 -15.47 -0.24 -3.59
CA LEU A 87 -16.49 -0.37 -2.55
C LEU A 87 -15.96 -0.97 -1.23
N TYR A 88 -14.72 -1.44 -1.24
CA TYR A 88 -13.99 -1.88 -0.06
C TYR A 88 -12.54 -1.42 -0.15
N GLY A 89 -12.03 -0.80 0.91
CA GLY A 89 -10.64 -0.33 0.93
C GLY A 89 -9.97 -0.45 2.29
N GLU A 90 -8.66 -0.69 2.26
CA GLU A 90 -7.78 -0.74 3.41
C GLU A 90 -6.66 0.30 3.19
N LEU A 91 -6.89 1.54 3.69
CA LEU A 91 -5.96 2.63 3.54
C LEU A 91 -4.85 2.53 4.59
N ARG A 92 -3.60 2.64 4.14
CA ARG A 92 -2.44 2.56 5.05
C ARG A 92 -1.74 3.91 5.20
N TYR A 93 -1.19 4.17 6.37
CA TYR A 93 -0.43 5.39 6.68
C TYR A 93 0.47 5.18 7.91
N ALA A 94 1.50 6.03 8.04
CA ALA A 94 2.44 5.97 9.15
C ALA A 94 2.11 7.01 10.23
N PRO A 95 1.35 6.66 11.31
CA PRO A 95 0.82 7.65 12.26
C PRO A 95 1.89 8.47 12.96
N LEU A 96 3.08 7.91 13.19
CA LEU A 96 4.17 8.60 13.89
C LEU A 96 4.86 9.66 13.01
N GLN A 97 4.53 9.77 11.74
CA GLN A 97 5.06 10.83 10.87
C GLN A 97 4.25 12.14 10.94
N HIS A 98 3.08 12.13 11.57
CA HIS A 98 2.15 13.27 11.64
C HIS A 98 2.16 14.00 13.00
N LEU A 99 3.30 13.98 13.72
CA LEU A 99 3.40 14.48 15.09
C LEU A 99 4.12 15.84 15.24
N LYS A 100 4.49 16.50 14.14
CA LYS A 100 5.28 17.75 14.16
C LYS A 100 4.52 18.91 14.85
N GLU A 101 3.19 18.96 14.72
CA GLU A 101 2.30 19.95 15.36
C GLU A 101 1.81 19.50 16.75
N LYS A 102 2.56 18.58 17.40
CA LYS A 102 2.31 18.07 18.76
C LYS A 102 1.04 17.22 18.91
N LEU A 103 0.53 16.63 17.84
CA LEU A 103 -0.49 15.60 17.95
C LEU A 103 0.08 14.37 18.67
N SER A 104 -0.75 13.69 19.46
CA SER A 104 -0.44 12.33 19.89
C SER A 104 -0.73 11.34 18.77
N PRO A 105 -0.09 10.16 18.75
CA PRO A 105 -0.40 9.11 17.78
C PRO A 105 -1.90 8.74 17.75
N GLN A 106 -2.57 8.75 18.92
CA GLN A 106 -4.01 8.49 19.02
C GLN A 106 -4.84 9.56 18.32
N GLN A 107 -4.48 10.84 18.45
CA GLN A 107 -5.20 11.93 17.77
C GLN A 107 -5.08 11.81 16.24
N VAL A 108 -3.95 11.34 15.73
CA VAL A 108 -3.78 11.05 14.30
C VAL A 108 -4.73 9.93 13.86
N VAL A 109 -4.76 8.82 14.60
CA VAL A 109 -5.67 7.68 14.29
C VAL A 109 -7.12 8.12 14.36
N ASP A 110 -7.51 8.90 15.36
CA ASP A 110 -8.88 9.39 15.51
C ASP A 110 -9.27 10.30 14.34
N ALA A 111 -8.40 11.21 13.92
CA ALA A 111 -8.66 12.12 12.80
C ALA A 111 -8.86 11.36 11.48
N VAL A 112 -7.99 10.37 11.18
CA VAL A 112 -8.16 9.49 10.00
C VAL A 112 -9.47 8.72 10.08
N SER A 113 -9.74 8.10 11.24
CA SER A 113 -10.95 7.28 11.44
C SER A 113 -12.24 8.08 11.30
N HIS A 114 -12.25 9.34 11.74
CA HIS A 114 -13.38 10.25 11.56
C HIS A 114 -13.55 10.61 10.08
N GLY A 115 -12.49 10.98 9.38
CA GLY A 115 -12.54 11.28 7.95
C GLY A 115 -13.04 10.09 7.11
N VAL A 116 -12.57 8.87 7.45
CA VAL A 116 -13.08 7.64 6.81
C VAL A 116 -14.57 7.44 7.04
N ARG A 117 -15.06 7.58 8.30
CA ARG A 117 -16.48 7.42 8.61
C ARG A 117 -17.37 8.46 7.93
N ASP A 118 -16.91 9.71 7.89
CA ASP A 118 -17.65 10.78 7.21
C ASP A 118 -17.69 10.56 5.71
N GLY A 119 -16.58 10.12 5.10
CA GLY A 119 -16.54 9.73 3.69
C GLY A 119 -17.45 8.54 3.37
N GLU A 120 -17.44 7.47 4.20
CA GLU A 120 -18.37 6.33 4.04
C GLU A 120 -19.83 6.75 4.12
N LYS A 121 -20.14 7.66 5.02
CA LYS A 121 -21.52 8.16 5.20
C LYS A 121 -21.99 8.92 3.96
N ASP A 122 -21.13 9.72 3.34
CA ASP A 122 -21.50 10.60 2.24
C ASP A 122 -21.40 9.91 0.88
N PHE A 123 -20.44 9.01 0.67
CA PHE A 123 -20.17 8.35 -0.61
C PHE A 123 -20.49 6.85 -0.63
N GLY A 124 -20.62 6.21 0.52
CA GLY A 124 -20.82 4.77 0.65
C GLY A 124 -19.50 3.99 0.68
N GLY A 125 -19.62 2.67 0.52
CA GLY A 125 -18.48 1.75 0.63
C GLY A 125 -18.22 1.30 2.08
N GLU A 126 -17.20 0.43 2.23
CA GLU A 126 -16.69 -0.06 3.51
C GLU A 126 -15.17 0.14 3.50
N PHE A 127 -14.67 0.97 4.40
CA PHE A 127 -13.26 1.32 4.45
C PHE A 127 -12.67 1.14 5.83
N HIS A 128 -11.45 0.66 5.85
CA HIS A 128 -10.66 0.39 7.05
C HIS A 128 -9.28 0.99 6.90
N THR A 129 -8.48 0.95 7.98
CA THR A 129 -7.12 1.47 7.97
C THR A 129 -6.11 0.42 8.44
N ILE A 130 -4.87 0.58 7.95
CA ILE A 130 -3.70 -0.20 8.32
C ILE A 130 -2.64 0.77 8.84
N LEU A 131 -2.10 0.53 10.03
CA LEU A 131 -1.05 1.38 10.57
C LEU A 131 0.33 0.88 10.13
N CYS A 132 1.10 1.78 9.49
CA CYS A 132 2.45 1.48 9.03
C CYS A 132 3.50 1.85 10.08
N ALA A 133 4.37 0.91 10.41
CA ALA A 133 5.65 1.20 11.04
C ALA A 133 6.72 1.39 9.96
N MET A 134 7.52 2.44 10.10
CA MET A 134 8.62 2.70 9.17
C MET A 134 9.84 1.87 9.58
N ARG A 135 10.25 0.92 8.72
CA ARG A 135 11.26 -0.11 9.03
C ARG A 135 12.66 0.40 9.36
N GLN A 136 12.99 1.64 8.97
CA GLN A 136 14.24 2.29 9.34
C GLN A 136 14.26 2.83 10.77
N HIS A 137 13.12 2.76 11.51
CA HIS A 137 12.99 3.20 12.89
C HIS A 137 12.77 2.01 13.84
N GLN A 138 13.14 2.17 15.12
CA GLN A 138 13.02 1.10 16.13
C GLN A 138 11.73 1.23 16.97
N ASN A 139 10.67 1.81 16.42
CA ASN A 139 9.41 2.09 17.12
C ASN A 139 8.23 1.26 16.61
N SER A 140 8.48 0.16 15.90
CA SER A 140 7.43 -0.70 15.34
C SER A 140 6.51 -1.31 16.39
N THR A 141 7.03 -1.64 17.59
CA THR A 141 6.22 -2.16 18.70
C THR A 141 5.25 -1.12 19.26
N GLU A 142 5.57 0.17 19.19
CA GLU A 142 4.66 1.27 19.54
C GLU A 142 3.50 1.32 18.55
N VAL A 143 3.79 1.26 17.25
CA VAL A 143 2.76 1.26 16.18
C VAL A 143 1.90 0.00 16.26
N ALA A 144 2.50 -1.18 16.53
CA ALA A 144 1.75 -2.43 16.70
C ALA A 144 0.75 -2.35 17.86
N LYS A 145 1.15 -1.82 19.01
CA LYS A 145 0.26 -1.59 20.15
C LYS A 145 -0.86 -0.60 19.79
N LEU A 146 -0.50 0.52 19.13
CA LEU A 146 -1.48 1.50 18.67
C LEU A 146 -2.52 0.86 17.73
N ALA A 147 -2.09 -0.04 16.83
CA ALA A 147 -3.01 -0.76 15.95
C ALA A 147 -3.96 -1.67 16.74
N ILE A 148 -3.45 -2.45 17.69
CA ILE A 148 -4.23 -3.34 18.55
C ILE A 148 -5.26 -2.55 19.37
N ASP A 149 -4.85 -1.45 20.00
CA ASP A 149 -5.70 -0.59 20.82
C ASP A 149 -6.82 0.08 20.02
N ASN A 150 -6.64 0.22 18.68
CA ASN A 150 -7.58 0.86 17.78
C ASN A 150 -8.35 -0.09 16.85
N PHE A 151 -8.36 -1.40 17.12
CA PHE A 151 -9.09 -2.39 16.30
C PHE A 151 -10.56 -2.01 16.07
N ASN A 152 -11.24 -1.51 17.09
CA ASN A 152 -12.63 -1.04 16.99
C ASN A 152 -12.78 0.40 16.42
N ASN A 153 -11.66 1.05 16.09
CA ASN A 153 -11.60 2.41 15.56
C ASN A 153 -11.13 2.43 14.08
N LYS A 154 -11.73 1.58 13.24
CA LYS A 154 -11.41 1.41 11.81
C LYS A 154 -10.04 0.78 11.51
N VAL A 155 -9.18 0.54 12.49
CA VAL A 155 -7.88 -0.10 12.28
C VAL A 155 -8.07 -1.62 12.26
N ILE A 156 -7.64 -2.27 11.17
CA ILE A 156 -7.74 -3.73 11.01
C ILE A 156 -6.41 -4.39 10.64
N GLY A 157 -5.38 -3.60 10.38
CA GLY A 157 -4.09 -4.12 9.94
C GLY A 157 -2.91 -3.33 10.46
N PHE A 158 -1.76 -3.99 10.40
CA PHE A 158 -0.44 -3.44 10.64
C PHE A 158 0.46 -3.78 9.46
N ASP A 159 1.37 -2.87 9.11
CA ASP A 159 2.30 -3.00 7.99
C ASP A 159 3.70 -2.52 8.37
N LEU A 160 4.70 -3.10 7.73
CA LEU A 160 6.07 -2.59 7.73
C LEU A 160 6.37 -1.97 6.37
N ALA A 161 6.49 -0.64 6.33
CA ALA A 161 6.78 0.15 5.13
C ALA A 161 8.15 0.83 5.21
N GLY A 162 8.52 1.56 4.14
CA GLY A 162 9.78 2.29 4.05
C GLY A 162 10.86 1.53 3.30
N PRO A 163 12.14 2.02 3.33
CA PRO A 163 13.20 1.46 2.51
C PRO A 163 13.51 0.01 2.85
N GLU A 164 13.40 -0.90 1.87
CA GLU A 164 13.63 -2.33 2.10
C GLU A 164 15.09 -2.65 2.36
N TYR A 165 16.02 -2.14 1.53
CA TYR A 165 17.44 -2.46 1.64
C TYR A 165 18.02 -2.11 3.01
N ASN A 166 18.72 -3.06 3.62
CA ASN A 166 19.32 -3.01 4.95
C ASN A 166 18.33 -3.02 6.14
N PHE A 167 17.03 -3.15 5.88
CA PHE A 167 15.99 -3.20 6.92
C PHE A 167 15.09 -4.41 6.72
N PRO A 168 15.59 -5.66 6.91
CA PRO A 168 14.77 -6.86 6.77
C PRO A 168 13.63 -6.89 7.80
N PRO A 169 12.50 -7.52 7.48
CA PRO A 169 11.34 -7.63 8.38
C PRO A 169 11.66 -8.14 9.78
N SER A 170 12.60 -9.08 9.90
CA SER A 170 13.00 -9.69 11.18
C SER A 170 13.58 -8.72 12.21
N LEU A 171 14.04 -7.53 11.81
CA LEU A 171 14.38 -6.44 12.75
C LEU A 171 13.18 -5.97 13.58
N HIS A 172 11.96 -6.26 13.12
CA HIS A 172 10.69 -5.88 13.74
C HIS A 172 9.89 -7.07 14.27
N LYS A 173 10.57 -8.20 14.50
CA LYS A 173 9.95 -9.46 14.92
C LYS A 173 9.06 -9.31 16.17
N ASP A 174 9.47 -8.48 17.13
CA ASP A 174 8.67 -8.25 18.34
C ASP A 174 7.31 -7.60 18.03
N ALA A 175 7.26 -6.65 17.09
CA ALA A 175 6.02 -6.06 16.63
C ALA A 175 5.16 -7.08 15.87
N CYS A 176 5.77 -7.88 14.99
CA CYS A 176 5.07 -8.94 14.25
C CYS A 176 4.48 -9.99 15.20
N ASN A 177 5.20 -10.39 16.27
CA ASN A 177 4.70 -11.31 17.27
C ASN A 177 3.48 -10.73 18.00
N LEU A 178 3.53 -9.44 18.41
CA LEU A 178 2.38 -8.79 19.04
C LEU A 178 1.15 -8.80 18.13
N ILE A 179 1.33 -8.54 16.84
CA ILE A 179 0.23 -8.58 15.86
C ILE A 179 -0.28 -10.00 15.66
N SER A 180 0.59 -11.00 15.56
CA SER A 180 0.19 -12.41 15.36
C SER A 180 -0.61 -12.98 16.54
N GLU A 181 -0.47 -12.40 17.74
CA GLU A 181 -1.21 -12.76 18.95
C GLU A 181 -2.51 -11.94 19.12
N SER A 182 -2.89 -11.12 18.13
CA SER A 182 -4.05 -10.23 18.18
C SER A 182 -5.06 -10.51 17.04
N ASP A 183 -6.13 -9.74 16.98
CA ASP A 183 -7.12 -9.77 15.89
C ASP A 183 -6.73 -8.86 14.70
N ILE A 184 -5.57 -8.19 14.75
CA ILE A 184 -5.06 -7.30 13.70
C ILE A 184 -4.39 -8.12 12.60
N GLY A 185 -4.70 -7.81 11.34
CA GLY A 185 -4.04 -8.44 10.19
C GLY A 185 -2.60 -7.92 9.99
N LEU A 186 -1.72 -8.79 9.49
CA LEU A 186 -0.31 -8.46 9.21
C LEU A 186 -0.03 -8.51 7.71
N THR A 187 0.27 -7.36 7.12
CA THR A 187 0.91 -7.26 5.80
C THR A 187 2.31 -6.67 5.95
N ILE A 188 3.22 -6.99 5.03
CA ILE A 188 4.58 -6.46 5.05
C ILE A 188 5.01 -6.15 3.62
N HIS A 189 5.48 -4.93 3.36
CA HIS A 189 6.16 -4.61 2.11
C HIS A 189 7.41 -5.49 1.99
N ALA A 190 7.44 -6.36 0.99
CA ALA A 190 8.59 -7.24 0.74
C ALA A 190 8.66 -7.64 -0.73
N GLY A 191 9.87 -7.58 -1.30
CA GLY A 191 10.08 -7.87 -2.72
C GLY A 191 9.48 -6.82 -3.65
N GLU A 192 9.50 -5.55 -3.24
CA GLU A 192 9.32 -4.39 -4.11
C GLU A 192 10.65 -4.00 -4.73
N ALA A 193 11.59 -3.60 -3.89
CA ALA A 193 12.93 -3.13 -4.25
C ALA A 193 14.02 -4.14 -3.90
N ALA A 194 13.83 -4.92 -2.83
CA ALA A 194 14.74 -5.96 -2.39
C ALA A 194 14.38 -7.33 -2.98
N ASP A 195 15.29 -8.27 -2.84
CA ASP A 195 15.22 -9.61 -3.43
C ASP A 195 14.27 -10.56 -2.66
N LEU A 196 14.18 -11.80 -3.16
CA LEU A 196 13.36 -12.87 -2.61
C LEU A 196 13.56 -13.12 -1.10
N SER A 197 14.77 -12.85 -0.56
CA SER A 197 15.07 -13.10 0.86
C SER A 197 14.23 -12.25 1.81
N TYR A 198 13.78 -11.07 1.38
CA TYR A 198 12.88 -10.22 2.16
C TYR A 198 11.46 -10.77 2.22
N ILE A 199 10.98 -11.41 1.13
CA ILE A 199 9.71 -12.14 1.14
C ILE A 199 9.82 -13.34 2.08
N GLU A 200 10.93 -14.09 2.00
CA GLU A 200 11.19 -15.22 2.88
C GLU A 200 11.19 -14.80 4.37
N ASP A 201 11.83 -13.68 4.68
CA ASP A 201 11.91 -13.13 6.04
C ASP A 201 10.53 -12.65 6.54
N ALA A 202 9.75 -11.98 5.69
CA ALA A 202 8.39 -11.55 6.01
C ALA A 202 7.47 -12.73 6.34
N VAL A 203 7.55 -13.82 5.56
CA VAL A 203 6.68 -14.99 5.73
C VAL A 203 7.14 -15.87 6.88
N PHE A 204 8.42 -16.29 6.91
CA PHE A 204 8.85 -17.30 7.86
C PHE A 204 9.24 -16.75 9.24
N ASN A 205 9.76 -15.52 9.30
CA ASN A 205 10.18 -14.91 10.56
C ASN A 205 9.12 -13.99 11.17
N CYS A 206 8.32 -13.32 10.33
CA CYS A 206 7.30 -12.38 10.79
C CYS A 206 5.86 -12.89 10.62
N GLN A 207 5.64 -14.02 9.95
CA GLN A 207 4.32 -14.63 9.76
C GLN A 207 3.32 -13.71 9.03
N ALA A 208 3.81 -12.96 8.04
CA ALA A 208 2.97 -12.08 7.24
C ALA A 208 1.83 -12.86 6.57
N GLN A 209 0.60 -12.38 6.72
CA GLN A 209 -0.60 -12.97 6.12
C GLN A 209 -0.79 -12.52 4.67
N ARG A 210 -0.25 -11.34 4.32
CA ARG A 210 -0.18 -10.81 2.96
C ARG A 210 1.19 -10.17 2.73
N ILE A 211 1.60 -10.07 1.48
CA ILE A 211 2.86 -9.45 1.08
C ILE A 211 2.56 -8.20 0.26
N GLY A 212 2.94 -7.03 0.78
CA GLY A 212 2.93 -5.79 0.01
C GLY A 212 3.89 -5.91 -1.17
N HIS A 213 3.41 -5.66 -2.37
CA HIS A 213 4.05 -5.92 -3.66
C HIS A 213 4.33 -7.40 -3.91
N GLY A 214 5.41 -7.95 -3.40
CA GLY A 214 5.77 -9.37 -3.51
C GLY A 214 6.10 -9.86 -4.92
N TRP A 215 6.21 -8.99 -5.92
CA TRP A 215 6.41 -9.39 -7.32
C TRP A 215 7.77 -10.07 -7.56
N GLN A 216 8.78 -9.82 -6.73
CA GLN A 216 10.10 -10.48 -6.77
C GLN A 216 10.02 -11.98 -6.40
N ILE A 217 8.85 -12.51 -6.04
CA ILE A 217 8.64 -13.96 -5.86
C ILE A 217 9.05 -14.77 -7.11
N ILE A 218 9.08 -14.11 -8.27
CA ILE A 218 9.55 -14.72 -9.54
C ILE A 218 11.01 -15.20 -9.47
N GLU A 219 11.85 -14.60 -8.62
CA GLU A 219 13.24 -15.06 -8.41
C GLU A 219 13.31 -16.46 -7.79
N GLY A 220 12.26 -16.88 -7.10
CA GLY A 220 12.10 -18.22 -6.54
C GLY A 220 11.36 -19.18 -7.47
N CYS A 221 11.25 -18.86 -8.77
CA CYS A 221 10.53 -19.65 -9.75
C CYS A 221 11.36 -19.86 -11.02
N GLU A 222 11.13 -20.98 -11.70
CA GLU A 222 11.53 -21.18 -13.09
C GLU A 222 10.40 -20.71 -14.02
N PHE A 223 10.72 -19.90 -15.04
CA PHE A 223 9.73 -19.53 -16.05
C PHE A 223 9.76 -20.52 -17.21
N LYS A 224 8.70 -21.31 -17.36
CA LYS A 224 8.60 -22.37 -18.37
C LYS A 224 7.17 -22.43 -18.92
N ASP A 225 7.05 -22.57 -20.24
CA ASP A 225 5.77 -22.70 -20.95
C ASP A 225 4.75 -21.59 -20.61
N GLY A 226 5.26 -20.36 -20.35
CA GLY A 226 4.44 -19.19 -20.02
C GLY A 226 4.01 -19.07 -18.56
N GLN A 227 4.48 -19.96 -17.69
CA GLN A 227 4.14 -20.00 -16.26
C GLN A 227 5.38 -19.92 -15.37
N TYR A 228 5.21 -19.38 -14.16
CA TYR A 228 6.18 -19.40 -13.07
C TYR A 228 5.98 -20.67 -12.24
N ILE A 229 6.95 -21.57 -12.28
CA ILE A 229 6.95 -22.83 -11.52
C ILE A 229 7.87 -22.64 -10.32
N PRO A 230 7.37 -22.72 -9.07
CA PRO A 230 8.20 -22.59 -7.89
C PRO A 230 9.39 -23.55 -7.89
N ASN A 231 10.59 -23.03 -7.65
CA ASN A 231 11.82 -23.80 -7.47
C ASN A 231 12.55 -23.47 -6.15
N SER A 232 11.96 -22.59 -5.34
CA SER A 232 12.40 -22.26 -3.99
C SER A 232 11.33 -22.64 -2.95
N LYS A 233 11.78 -22.86 -1.69
CA LYS A 233 10.87 -23.17 -0.57
C LYS A 233 9.85 -22.06 -0.35
N ILE A 234 10.27 -20.78 -0.44
CA ILE A 234 9.37 -19.65 -0.19
C ILE A 234 8.32 -19.50 -1.30
N ALA A 235 8.70 -19.62 -2.58
CA ALA A 235 7.74 -19.50 -3.67
C ALA A 235 6.71 -20.65 -3.63
N GLN A 236 7.14 -21.88 -3.31
CA GLN A 236 6.23 -22.99 -3.11
C GLN A 236 5.30 -22.74 -1.92
N HIS A 237 5.81 -22.23 -0.80
CA HIS A 237 5.01 -21.93 0.40
C HIS A 237 3.96 -20.84 0.11
N VAL A 238 4.34 -19.75 -0.56
CA VAL A 238 3.41 -18.69 -0.95
C VAL A 238 2.29 -19.21 -1.85
N LEU A 239 2.62 -20.11 -2.78
CA LEU A 239 1.63 -20.74 -3.66
C LEU A 239 0.70 -21.69 -2.89
N ASP A 240 1.26 -22.61 -2.08
CA ASP A 240 0.50 -23.66 -1.38
C ASP A 240 -0.46 -23.10 -0.31
N TYR A 241 -0.04 -22.01 0.38
CA TYR A 241 -0.85 -21.35 1.41
C TYR A 241 -1.65 -20.18 0.87
N GLU A 242 -1.64 -19.97 -0.45
CA GLU A 242 -2.36 -18.88 -1.11
C GLU A 242 -2.11 -17.51 -0.47
N ILE A 243 -0.86 -17.21 -0.06
CA ILE A 243 -0.51 -15.94 0.56
C ILE A 243 -0.69 -14.83 -0.50
N PRO A 244 -1.56 -13.82 -0.25
CA PRO A 244 -1.84 -12.79 -1.24
C PRO A 244 -0.64 -11.90 -1.51
N LEU A 245 -0.37 -11.63 -2.79
CA LEU A 245 0.59 -10.65 -3.27
C LEU A 245 -0.17 -9.38 -3.68
N GLU A 246 0.07 -8.28 -2.97
CA GLU A 246 -0.58 -6.98 -3.21
C GLU A 246 0.17 -6.21 -4.30
N ILE A 247 0.04 -6.63 -5.55
CA ILE A 247 0.82 -6.10 -6.67
C ILE A 247 0.31 -4.71 -7.08
N CYS A 248 1.26 -3.79 -7.33
CA CYS A 248 1.04 -2.39 -7.72
C CYS A 248 1.85 -2.10 -8.99
N ILE A 249 1.27 -2.41 -10.18
CA ILE A 249 2.01 -2.41 -11.45
C ILE A 249 2.71 -1.08 -11.71
N SER A 250 1.97 0.03 -11.63
CA SER A 250 2.51 1.36 -11.91
C SER A 250 3.58 1.78 -10.92
N SER A 251 3.37 1.49 -9.64
CA SER A 251 4.33 1.80 -8.59
C SER A 251 5.61 0.97 -8.74
N ASN A 252 5.50 -0.33 -9.00
CA ASN A 252 6.65 -1.21 -9.21
C ASN A 252 7.53 -0.76 -10.39
N VAL A 253 6.91 -0.28 -11.47
CA VAL A 253 7.65 0.30 -12.61
C VAL A 253 8.31 1.63 -12.23
N LYS A 254 7.64 2.44 -11.40
CA LYS A 254 8.09 3.78 -10.98
C LYS A 254 9.20 3.77 -9.94
N SER A 255 9.17 2.85 -8.99
CA SER A 255 10.15 2.79 -7.89
C SER A 255 11.59 2.57 -8.39
N GLY A 256 11.75 2.28 -9.69
CA GLY A 256 13.07 2.15 -10.34
C GLY A 256 13.92 1.01 -9.77
N ALA A 257 13.34 0.22 -8.90
CA ALA A 257 14.00 -0.90 -8.24
C ALA A 257 14.18 -2.09 -9.18
N SER A 258 13.49 -2.07 -10.33
CA SER A 258 13.50 -3.16 -11.28
C SER A 258 13.66 -2.70 -12.73
N SER A 259 14.18 -3.58 -13.57
CA SER A 259 14.17 -3.48 -15.03
C SER A 259 12.79 -3.79 -15.64
N VAL A 260 11.71 -3.73 -14.84
CA VAL A 260 10.35 -4.07 -15.26
C VAL A 260 9.68 -2.85 -15.86
N SER A 261 9.08 -3.04 -17.03
CA SER A 261 8.16 -2.10 -17.69
C SER A 261 6.71 -2.61 -17.56
N ILE A 262 5.73 -1.78 -17.85
CA ILE A 262 4.32 -2.18 -17.75
C ILE A 262 4.03 -3.42 -18.61
N ASP A 263 4.55 -3.47 -19.84
CA ASP A 263 4.30 -4.53 -20.82
C ASP A 263 4.98 -5.87 -20.48
N ASN A 264 5.95 -5.89 -19.59
CA ASN A 264 6.61 -7.11 -19.13
C ASN A 264 6.39 -7.44 -17.65
N HIS A 265 5.56 -6.67 -16.94
CA HIS A 265 5.30 -6.89 -15.52
C HIS A 265 4.73 -8.30 -15.25
N PRO A 266 5.23 -9.03 -14.24
CA PRO A 266 4.87 -10.44 -14.02
C PRO A 266 3.46 -10.68 -13.46
N ALA A 267 2.71 -9.66 -13.05
CA ALA A 267 1.43 -9.75 -12.33
C ALA A 267 0.47 -10.81 -12.90
N ILE A 268 0.14 -10.70 -14.19
CA ILE A 268 -0.85 -11.61 -14.81
C ILE A 268 -0.26 -13.00 -15.08
N LYS A 269 1.05 -13.11 -15.31
CA LYS A 269 1.71 -14.41 -15.41
C LYS A 269 1.75 -15.14 -14.07
N LEU A 270 1.99 -14.42 -12.96
CA LEU A 270 1.89 -14.97 -11.60
C LEU A 270 0.46 -15.46 -11.31
N LEU A 271 -0.56 -14.66 -11.65
CA LEU A 271 -1.96 -15.07 -11.52
C LEU A 271 -2.26 -16.35 -12.32
N LYS A 272 -1.82 -16.42 -13.59
CA LYS A 272 -1.95 -17.61 -14.46
C LYS A 272 -1.20 -18.82 -13.91
N SER A 273 -0.17 -18.59 -13.11
CA SER A 273 0.63 -19.64 -12.46
C SER A 273 0.03 -20.12 -11.13
N GLY A 274 -1.13 -19.59 -10.74
CA GLY A 274 -1.86 -19.98 -9.52
C GLY A 274 -1.55 -19.15 -8.28
N PHE A 275 -0.63 -18.18 -8.34
CA PHE A 275 -0.41 -17.27 -7.21
C PHE A 275 -1.62 -16.38 -6.94
N LYS A 276 -1.92 -16.13 -5.67
CA LYS A 276 -3.01 -15.26 -5.26
C LYS A 276 -2.59 -13.79 -5.39
N VAL A 277 -2.83 -13.22 -6.56
CA VAL A 277 -2.50 -11.83 -6.90
C VAL A 277 -3.71 -10.94 -6.66
N THR A 278 -3.49 -9.74 -6.12
CA THR A 278 -4.42 -8.62 -6.12
C THR A 278 -3.78 -7.43 -6.84
N LEU A 279 -4.57 -6.56 -7.49
CA LEU A 279 -4.07 -5.32 -8.10
C LEU A 279 -4.46 -4.13 -7.24
N ASN A 280 -3.50 -3.24 -7.03
CA ASN A 280 -3.61 -2.08 -6.16
C ASN A 280 -2.91 -0.86 -6.76
N SER A 281 -3.27 0.35 -6.29
CA SER A 281 -2.71 1.62 -6.78
C SER A 281 -1.47 2.08 -6.01
N ASP A 282 -1.29 1.62 -4.76
CA ASP A 282 -0.21 2.04 -3.87
C ASP A 282 -0.29 3.56 -3.58
N ASN A 283 0.46 4.37 -4.30
CA ASN A 283 0.56 5.81 -4.12
C ASN A 283 -0.08 6.55 -5.31
N ARG A 284 -1.40 6.82 -5.26
CA ARG A 284 -2.17 7.39 -6.38
C ARG A 284 -1.56 8.66 -6.96
N LEU A 285 -1.13 9.59 -6.12
CA LEU A 285 -0.51 10.84 -6.57
C LEU A 285 0.84 10.59 -7.23
N MET A 286 1.70 9.80 -6.59
CA MET A 286 3.09 9.61 -7.04
C MET A 286 3.19 8.68 -8.25
N ALA A 287 2.31 7.67 -8.35
CA ALA A 287 2.24 6.77 -9.49
C ALA A 287 1.30 7.28 -10.61
N LYS A 288 0.58 8.38 -10.36
CA LYS A 288 -0.44 8.97 -11.25
C LYS A 288 -1.38 7.91 -11.79
N THR A 289 -1.95 7.15 -10.87
CA THR A 289 -2.79 5.99 -11.18
C THR A 289 -3.94 5.86 -10.19
N LYS A 290 -4.83 4.92 -10.45
CA LYS A 290 -5.92 4.49 -9.60
C LYS A 290 -6.28 3.04 -9.92
N ILE A 291 -7.11 2.38 -9.11
CA ILE A 291 -7.43 0.95 -9.28
C ILE A 291 -7.94 0.64 -10.69
N SER A 292 -8.90 1.41 -11.19
CA SER A 292 -9.44 1.19 -12.54
C SER A 292 -8.38 1.30 -13.64
N GLU A 293 -7.37 2.16 -13.47
CA GLU A 293 -6.26 2.31 -14.42
C GLU A 293 -5.26 1.15 -14.32
N GLU A 294 -5.04 0.58 -13.13
CA GLU A 294 -4.20 -0.61 -12.97
C GLU A 294 -4.82 -1.81 -13.70
N PHE A 295 -6.15 -2.01 -13.59
CA PHE A 295 -6.86 -3.03 -14.35
C PHE A 295 -6.78 -2.78 -15.86
N LYS A 296 -7.00 -1.54 -16.34
CA LYS A 296 -6.85 -1.21 -17.76
C LYS A 296 -5.44 -1.45 -18.29
N LYS A 297 -4.40 -1.16 -17.50
CA LYS A 297 -3.00 -1.46 -17.87
C LYS A 297 -2.80 -2.96 -18.00
N ALA A 298 -3.32 -3.74 -17.06
CA ALA A 298 -3.26 -5.19 -17.13
C ALA A 298 -4.00 -5.76 -18.35
N GLU A 299 -5.16 -5.22 -18.70
CA GLU A 299 -5.91 -5.58 -19.92
C GLU A 299 -5.13 -5.23 -21.19
N ASN A 300 -4.62 -4.01 -21.30
CA ASN A 300 -3.99 -3.52 -22.51
C ASN A 300 -2.59 -4.12 -22.76
N TYR A 301 -1.84 -4.43 -21.72
CA TYR A 301 -0.42 -4.75 -21.84
C TYR A 301 -0.06 -6.16 -21.34
N LEU A 302 -0.82 -6.75 -20.41
CA LEU A 302 -0.44 -8.00 -19.74
C LEU A 302 -1.34 -9.19 -20.10
N GLY A 303 -2.37 -8.96 -20.91
CA GLY A 303 -3.30 -10.02 -21.34
C GLY A 303 -4.25 -10.47 -20.23
N LEU A 304 -4.73 -9.51 -19.41
CA LEU A 304 -5.84 -9.72 -18.52
C LEU A 304 -7.13 -9.87 -19.34
N ASP A 305 -7.79 -11.01 -19.21
CA ASP A 305 -9.10 -11.31 -19.82
C ASP A 305 -10.22 -11.33 -18.74
N GLY A 306 -11.45 -11.59 -19.17
CA GLY A 306 -12.62 -11.54 -18.27
C GLY A 306 -12.59 -12.58 -17.14
N ASP A 307 -12.03 -13.76 -17.36
CA ASP A 307 -11.93 -14.82 -16.34
C ASP A 307 -10.87 -14.45 -15.30
N LEU A 308 -9.70 -14.00 -15.76
CA LEU A 308 -8.62 -13.52 -14.90
C LEU A 308 -9.01 -12.23 -14.15
N HIS A 309 -9.78 -11.34 -14.79
CA HIS A 309 -10.35 -10.16 -14.12
C HIS A 309 -11.24 -10.59 -12.94
N SER A 310 -12.14 -11.54 -13.19
CA SER A 310 -13.02 -12.08 -12.14
C SER A 310 -12.21 -12.75 -11.01
N GLN A 311 -11.13 -13.42 -11.36
CA GLN A 311 -10.22 -14.03 -10.38
C GLN A 311 -9.50 -12.97 -9.51
N LEU A 312 -8.99 -11.89 -10.12
CA LEU A 312 -8.37 -10.78 -9.37
C LEU A 312 -9.36 -10.15 -8.37
N VAL A 313 -10.59 -9.87 -8.82
CA VAL A 313 -11.64 -9.32 -7.94
C VAL A 313 -11.94 -10.28 -6.80
N LYS A 314 -12.08 -11.58 -7.10
CA LYS A 314 -12.29 -12.61 -6.08
C LYS A 314 -11.12 -12.69 -5.09
N ASN A 315 -9.88 -12.73 -5.60
CA ASN A 315 -8.68 -12.75 -4.76
C ASN A 315 -8.66 -11.56 -3.78
N ALA A 316 -9.00 -10.36 -4.26
CA ALA A 316 -9.02 -9.17 -3.42
C ALA A 316 -10.12 -9.25 -2.34
N ILE A 317 -11.30 -9.84 -2.64
CA ILE A 317 -12.35 -10.07 -1.64
C ILE A 317 -11.89 -11.09 -0.60
N ASP A 318 -11.31 -12.21 -1.04
CA ASP A 318 -10.89 -13.30 -0.15
C ASP A 318 -9.68 -12.90 0.72
N ALA A 319 -8.89 -11.91 0.28
CA ALA A 319 -7.70 -11.42 0.98
C ALA A 319 -7.95 -10.26 1.95
N ARG A 320 -9.20 -9.77 2.10
CA ARG A 320 -9.55 -8.72 3.06
C ARG A 320 -9.22 -9.16 4.48
N PHE A 321 -8.64 -8.28 5.29
CA PHE A 321 -8.39 -8.60 6.71
C PHE A 321 -9.67 -8.84 7.50
N THR A 322 -10.80 -8.31 7.06
CA THR A 322 -12.12 -8.65 7.63
C THR A 322 -12.53 -10.12 7.37
N ASN A 323 -11.91 -10.81 6.41
CA ASN A 323 -12.17 -12.20 6.04
C ASN A 323 -11.07 -13.17 6.49
N LEU A 324 -9.84 -12.67 6.71
CA LEU A 324 -8.71 -13.44 7.21
C LEU A 324 -8.83 -13.54 8.74
N LYS A 325 -9.40 -14.63 9.24
CA LYS A 325 -9.45 -14.96 10.68
C LYS A 325 -8.73 -16.26 10.94
#